data_86efce45a344eaf2f042a9c2e01a7b5f
#
_entry.id   86efce45a344eaf2f042a9c2e01a7b5f
#
_cell.length_a   1.000
_cell.length_b   1.000
_cell.length_c   1.000
_cell.angle_alpha   90.00
_cell.angle_beta   90.00
_cell.angle_gamma   90.00
#
_symmetry.space_group_name_H-M   'P 1'
#
loop_
_entity.id
_entity.type
_entity.pdbx_description
1 polymer ?
#
loop_
_entity_poly.entity_id
_entity_poly.type
_entity_poly.pdbx_seq_one_letter_code
_entity_poly.pdbx_strand_id
1 'polypeptide(L)'
;ADEFPDLGGASDIFQTLRAVLFEANLGEVYDRLGDRRDALLKDTVRWNVELARRLTAADVGRALRGRGALQERVRLFFERFDLIALPTVQVLPFPVELDWVHEIDGVPMSNYLEWMRSCTDISVTGCPAISVPFGFAPVDDGAADGADVPVGLQLVAAPGHELLLLQVAHALDGDGWLTRRAPVDTVAR
;
A
#
# COMPACT_ATOMS: atom_id res chain seq x y z
N ALA A 1 19.44 12.37 0.55
CA ALA A 1 20.00 11.61 -0.58
C ALA A 1 18.83 11.20 -1.47
N ASP A 2 19.00 11.31 -2.78
CA ASP A 2 17.99 10.95 -3.77
C ASP A 2 18.17 9.49 -4.24
N GLU A 3 18.51 8.61 -3.30
CA GLU A 3 18.68 7.18 -3.58
C GLU A 3 17.50 6.39 -3.05
N PHE A 4 17.08 5.38 -3.80
CA PHE A 4 15.98 4.48 -3.45
C PHE A 4 16.41 3.03 -3.73
N PRO A 5 15.97 2.04 -2.94
CA PRO A 5 16.33 0.65 -3.19
C PRO A 5 15.69 0.14 -4.48
N ASP A 6 16.39 -0.80 -5.14
CA ASP A 6 15.81 -1.52 -6.27
C ASP A 6 14.68 -2.45 -5.81
N LEU A 7 13.43 -2.05 -6.07
CA LEU A 7 12.22 -2.82 -5.82
C LEU A 7 11.73 -3.59 -7.06
N GLY A 8 12.58 -3.79 -8.06
CA GLY A 8 12.21 -4.53 -9.27
C GLY A 8 11.60 -5.90 -8.95
N GLY A 9 10.41 -6.17 -9.53
CA GLY A 9 9.63 -7.38 -9.31
C GLY A 9 8.74 -7.39 -8.06
N ALA A 10 8.78 -6.35 -7.21
CA ALA A 10 8.01 -6.29 -5.96
C ALA A 10 6.51 -6.45 -6.19
N SER A 11 5.93 -5.77 -7.18
CA SER A 11 4.51 -5.83 -7.50
C SER A 11 4.04 -7.25 -7.87
N ASP A 12 4.78 -7.94 -8.75
CA ASP A 12 4.43 -9.31 -9.17
C ASP A 12 4.53 -10.29 -8.00
N ILE A 13 5.58 -10.14 -7.17
CA ILE A 13 5.78 -10.94 -5.97
C ILE A 13 4.62 -10.71 -5.01
N PHE A 14 4.28 -9.43 -4.74
CA PHE A 14 3.18 -9.07 -3.85
C PHE A 14 1.86 -9.65 -4.32
N GLN A 15 1.51 -9.44 -5.59
CA GLN A 15 0.26 -9.93 -6.18
C GLN A 15 0.13 -11.45 -6.07
N THR A 16 1.20 -12.19 -6.38
CA THR A 16 1.22 -13.66 -6.28
C THR A 16 1.04 -14.13 -4.84
N LEU A 17 1.83 -13.61 -3.90
CA LEU A 17 1.78 -14.04 -2.51
C LEU A 17 0.49 -13.60 -1.81
N ARG A 18 -0.05 -12.42 -2.16
CA ARG A 18 -1.35 -11.96 -1.68
C ARG A 18 -2.48 -12.88 -2.14
N ALA A 19 -2.48 -13.27 -3.41
CA ALA A 19 -3.49 -14.21 -3.91
C ALA A 19 -3.46 -15.53 -3.13
N VAL A 20 -2.28 -16.09 -2.87
CA VAL A 20 -2.12 -17.31 -2.04
C VAL A 20 -2.69 -17.11 -0.64
N LEU A 21 -2.46 -15.95 -0.01
CA LEU A 21 -3.03 -15.64 1.31
C LEU A 21 -4.55 -15.51 1.27
N PHE A 22 -5.13 -14.96 0.20
CA PHE A 22 -6.59 -14.90 0.04
C PHE A 22 -7.21 -16.30 -0.08
N GLU A 23 -6.61 -17.19 -0.87
CA GLU A 23 -7.06 -18.57 -0.96
C GLU A 23 -6.95 -19.30 0.39
N ALA A 24 -5.82 -19.13 1.09
CA ALA A 24 -5.62 -19.77 2.38
C ALA A 24 -6.63 -19.31 3.45
N ASN A 25 -7.05 -18.05 3.43
CA ASN A 25 -7.94 -17.50 4.44
C ASN A 25 -9.43 -17.54 4.03
N LEU A 26 -9.73 -17.43 2.77
CA LEU A 26 -11.09 -17.24 2.25
C LEU A 26 -11.56 -18.30 1.26
N GLY A 27 -10.69 -19.22 0.81
CA GLY A 27 -11.03 -20.23 -0.18
C GLY A 27 -12.21 -21.10 0.24
N GLU A 28 -12.24 -21.58 1.49
CA GLU A 28 -13.37 -22.34 2.02
C GLU A 28 -14.66 -21.53 2.11
N VAL A 29 -14.57 -20.25 2.47
CA VAL A 29 -15.75 -19.36 2.49
C VAL A 29 -16.24 -19.13 1.08
N TYR A 30 -15.34 -18.89 0.14
CA TYR A 30 -15.62 -18.72 -1.28
C TYR A 30 -16.39 -19.94 -1.83
N ASP A 31 -15.95 -21.17 -1.52
CA ASP A 31 -16.61 -22.39 -1.99
C ASP A 31 -17.98 -22.61 -1.34
N ARG A 32 -18.09 -22.36 -0.04
CA ARG A 32 -19.34 -22.49 0.72
C ARG A 32 -20.43 -21.54 0.24
N LEU A 33 -20.08 -20.37 -0.26
CA LEU A 33 -21.04 -19.38 -0.76
C LEU A 33 -21.69 -19.80 -2.09
N GLY A 34 -21.05 -20.63 -2.91
CA GLY A 34 -21.58 -21.06 -4.20
C GLY A 34 -22.07 -19.89 -5.05
N ASP A 35 -23.29 -19.96 -5.56
CA ASP A 35 -23.88 -18.93 -6.44
C ASP A 35 -24.11 -17.58 -5.74
N ARG A 36 -23.98 -17.51 -4.41
CA ARG A 36 -24.11 -16.26 -3.66
C ARG A 36 -22.84 -15.42 -3.58
N ARG A 37 -21.72 -15.88 -4.17
CA ARG A 37 -20.42 -15.19 -4.14
C ARG A 37 -20.52 -13.77 -4.64
N ASP A 38 -21.22 -13.57 -5.76
CA ASP A 38 -21.33 -12.28 -6.43
C ASP A 38 -22.08 -11.23 -5.61
N ALA A 39 -23.02 -11.68 -4.80
CA ALA A 39 -23.79 -10.79 -3.93
C ALA A 39 -23.13 -10.52 -2.57
N LEU A 40 -22.23 -11.39 -2.11
CA LEU A 40 -21.70 -11.35 -0.74
C LEU A 40 -20.22 -11.06 -0.63
N LEU A 41 -19.46 -11.21 -1.71
CA LEU A 41 -18.02 -10.91 -1.74
C LEU A 41 -17.73 -9.76 -2.71
N LYS A 42 -16.88 -8.84 -2.29
CA LYS A 42 -16.35 -7.82 -3.19
C LYS A 42 -15.62 -8.46 -4.36
N ASP A 43 -15.69 -7.84 -5.52
CA ASP A 43 -15.02 -8.28 -6.75
C ASP A 43 -13.52 -8.50 -6.53
N THR A 44 -12.87 -7.59 -5.79
CA THR A 44 -11.45 -7.70 -5.46
C THR A 44 -11.12 -8.94 -4.60
N VAL A 45 -12.02 -9.39 -3.73
CA VAL A 45 -11.86 -10.63 -2.95
C VAL A 45 -11.95 -11.84 -3.88
N ARG A 46 -13.00 -11.90 -4.71
CA ARG A 46 -13.20 -12.98 -5.70
C ARG A 46 -12.00 -13.07 -6.64
N TRP A 47 -11.58 -11.93 -7.19
CA TRP A 47 -10.42 -11.86 -8.08
C TRP A 47 -9.16 -12.44 -7.46
N ASN A 48 -8.85 -12.16 -6.17
CA ASN A 48 -7.67 -12.71 -5.51
C ASN A 48 -7.75 -14.24 -5.35
N VAL A 49 -8.90 -14.77 -4.92
CA VAL A 49 -9.10 -16.23 -4.78
C VAL A 49 -8.98 -16.93 -6.13
N GLU A 50 -9.61 -16.39 -7.16
CA GLU A 50 -9.56 -16.94 -8.52
C GLU A 50 -8.15 -16.83 -9.13
N LEU A 51 -7.41 -15.75 -8.86
CA LEU A 51 -6.03 -15.63 -9.26
C LEU A 51 -5.19 -16.74 -8.62
N ALA A 52 -5.33 -16.95 -7.30
CA ALA A 52 -4.60 -18.00 -6.58
C ALA A 52 -4.83 -19.39 -7.19
N ARG A 53 -6.06 -19.71 -7.57
CA ARG A 53 -6.44 -21.00 -8.15
C ARG A 53 -5.86 -21.25 -9.54
N ARG A 54 -5.40 -20.21 -10.21
CA ARG A 54 -4.69 -20.31 -11.50
C ARG A 54 -3.18 -20.44 -11.35
N LEU A 55 -2.62 -20.12 -10.16
CA LEU A 55 -1.20 -20.22 -9.90
C LEU A 55 -0.74 -21.67 -9.82
N THR A 56 0.44 -21.92 -10.36
CA THR A 56 1.14 -23.19 -10.20
C THR A 56 2.10 -23.13 -9.01
N ALA A 57 2.51 -24.30 -8.50
CA ALA A 57 3.57 -24.36 -7.48
C ALA A 57 4.88 -23.70 -7.95
N ALA A 58 5.15 -23.71 -9.27
CA ALA A 58 6.31 -23.05 -9.86
C ALA A 58 6.20 -21.53 -9.77
N ASP A 59 5.00 -20.97 -9.94
CA ASP A 59 4.74 -19.51 -9.82
C ASP A 59 4.97 -19.05 -8.37
N VAL A 60 4.39 -19.76 -7.41
CA VAL A 60 4.59 -19.49 -5.98
C VAL A 60 6.07 -19.62 -5.59
N GLY A 61 6.75 -20.67 -6.06
CA GLY A 61 8.17 -20.88 -5.82
C GLY A 61 9.04 -19.75 -6.41
N ARG A 62 8.68 -19.22 -7.59
CA ARG A 62 9.33 -18.02 -8.18
C ARG A 62 9.14 -16.79 -7.32
N ALA A 63 7.91 -16.54 -6.88
CA ALA A 63 7.60 -15.39 -6.03
C ALA A 63 8.35 -15.45 -4.68
N LEU A 64 8.42 -16.60 -4.04
CA LEU A 64 9.18 -16.78 -2.79
C LEU A 64 10.67 -16.54 -2.96
N ARG A 65 11.29 -17.08 -4.01
CA ARG A 65 12.71 -16.78 -4.32
C ARG A 65 12.93 -15.33 -4.66
N GLY A 66 12.03 -14.74 -5.47
CA GLY A 66 12.08 -13.32 -5.81
C GLY A 66 11.99 -12.42 -4.58
N ARG A 67 11.11 -12.78 -3.62
CA ARG A 67 11.02 -12.07 -2.34
C ARG A 67 12.33 -12.12 -1.56
N GLY A 68 12.98 -13.28 -1.47
CA GLY A 68 14.28 -13.40 -0.81
C GLY A 68 15.34 -12.50 -1.45
N ALA A 69 15.42 -12.46 -2.79
CA ALA A 69 16.34 -11.58 -3.51
C ALA A 69 16.01 -10.10 -3.32
N LEU A 70 14.72 -9.73 -3.29
CA LEU A 70 14.26 -8.38 -2.99
C LEU A 70 14.67 -7.94 -1.57
N GLN A 71 14.44 -8.80 -0.59
CA GLN A 71 14.81 -8.54 0.81
C GLN A 71 16.32 -8.33 0.95
N GLU A 72 17.15 -9.06 0.22
CA GLU A 72 18.60 -8.86 0.24
C GLU A 72 19.01 -7.51 -0.39
N ARG A 73 18.39 -7.09 -1.51
CA ARG A 73 18.65 -5.76 -2.08
C ARG A 73 18.28 -4.63 -1.11
N VAL A 74 17.15 -4.76 -0.44
CA VAL A 74 16.69 -3.78 0.55
C VAL A 74 17.57 -3.80 1.80
N ARG A 75 18.02 -4.98 2.25
CA ARG A 75 18.97 -5.10 3.36
C ARG A 75 20.29 -4.36 3.06
N LEU A 76 20.85 -4.55 1.86
CA LEU A 76 22.07 -3.86 1.44
C LEU A 76 21.88 -2.34 1.34
N PHE A 77 20.70 -1.88 0.95
CA PHE A 77 20.37 -0.46 0.98
C PHE A 77 20.44 0.10 2.40
N PHE A 78 19.87 -0.59 3.38
CA PHE A 78 19.89 -0.18 4.78
C PHE A 78 21.27 -0.30 5.49
N GLU A 79 22.30 -0.85 4.85
CA GLU A 79 23.68 -0.71 5.32
C GLU A 79 24.22 0.73 5.15
N ARG A 80 23.58 1.53 4.29
CA ARG A 80 24.02 2.88 3.94
C ARG A 80 23.05 3.96 4.38
N PHE A 81 21.78 3.62 4.59
CA PHE A 81 20.70 4.53 4.91
C PHE A 81 19.89 4.00 6.09
N ASP A 82 19.45 4.91 6.94
CA ASP A 82 18.64 4.55 8.12
C ASP A 82 17.15 4.40 7.79
N LEU A 83 16.67 5.19 6.80
CA LEU A 83 15.26 5.28 6.45
C LEU A 83 15.06 5.45 4.94
N ILE A 84 13.89 4.98 4.49
CA ILE A 84 13.30 5.38 3.21
C ILE A 84 12.10 6.28 3.53
N ALA A 85 11.98 7.39 2.82
CA ALA A 85 10.82 8.28 2.91
C ALA A 85 10.17 8.41 1.52
N LEU A 86 8.86 8.18 1.44
CA LEU A 86 8.10 8.25 0.19
C LEU A 86 6.64 8.65 0.48
N PRO A 87 5.87 9.10 -0.52
CA PRO A 87 4.43 9.30 -0.36
C PRO A 87 3.75 8.00 0.09
N THR A 88 2.82 8.10 1.05
CA THR A 88 2.09 6.92 1.52
C THR A 88 1.32 6.24 0.39
N VAL A 89 0.67 7.04 -0.47
CA VAL A 89 -0.06 6.56 -1.65
C VAL A 89 0.28 7.42 -2.88
N GLN A 90 0.04 6.90 -4.06
CA GLN A 90 0.39 7.55 -5.33
C GLN A 90 -0.59 8.65 -5.76
N VAL A 91 -1.77 8.72 -5.15
CA VAL A 91 -2.85 9.62 -5.51
C VAL A 91 -3.42 10.32 -4.28
N LEU A 92 -4.06 11.45 -4.49
CA LEU A 92 -4.86 12.12 -3.47
C LEU A 92 -6.14 11.31 -3.17
N PRO A 93 -6.82 11.56 -2.04
CA PRO A 93 -8.15 11.02 -1.79
C PRO A 93 -9.07 11.25 -2.99
N PHE A 94 -9.77 10.22 -3.39
CA PHE A 94 -10.68 10.20 -4.54
C PHE A 94 -12.14 9.97 -4.10
N PRO A 95 -13.15 10.24 -4.95
CA PRO A 95 -14.56 10.08 -4.61
C PRO A 95 -14.89 8.67 -4.10
N VAL A 96 -15.73 8.58 -3.07
CA VAL A 96 -16.11 7.31 -2.41
C VAL A 96 -16.89 6.36 -3.34
N GLU A 97 -17.46 6.88 -4.41
CA GLU A 97 -18.17 6.13 -5.46
C GLU A 97 -17.23 5.31 -6.34
N LEU A 98 -15.92 5.63 -6.35
CA LEU A 98 -14.91 4.87 -7.07
C LEU A 98 -14.41 3.71 -6.19
N ASP A 99 -14.52 2.49 -6.69
CA ASP A 99 -13.99 1.31 -6.02
C ASP A 99 -12.46 1.36 -5.88
N TRP A 100 -11.79 1.90 -6.91
CA TRP A 100 -10.35 2.11 -6.98
C TRP A 100 -10.00 3.02 -8.16
N VAL A 101 -8.76 3.53 -8.19
CA VAL A 101 -8.28 4.44 -9.23
C VAL A 101 -7.85 3.66 -10.46
N HIS A 102 -8.53 3.90 -11.59
CA HIS A 102 -8.31 3.16 -12.84
C HIS A 102 -7.20 3.74 -13.73
N GLU A 103 -6.80 4.99 -13.49
CA GLU A 103 -5.76 5.68 -14.26
C GLU A 103 -5.02 6.67 -13.36
N ILE A 104 -3.71 6.77 -13.52
CA ILE A 104 -2.87 7.76 -12.85
C ILE A 104 -1.98 8.41 -13.91
N ASP A 105 -2.10 9.72 -14.09
CA ASP A 105 -1.31 10.53 -15.01
C ASP A 105 -1.28 9.94 -16.45
N GLY A 106 -2.46 9.54 -16.95
CA GLY A 106 -2.63 8.92 -18.28
C GLY A 106 -2.18 7.47 -18.38
N VAL A 107 -1.72 6.86 -17.28
CA VAL A 107 -1.33 5.44 -17.24
C VAL A 107 -2.48 4.61 -16.67
N PRO A 108 -3.07 3.68 -17.46
CA PRO A 108 -4.14 2.84 -16.98
C PRO A 108 -3.63 1.81 -15.97
N MET A 109 -4.39 1.61 -14.90
CA MET A 109 -4.13 0.58 -13.88
C MET A 109 -4.81 -0.73 -14.29
N SER A 110 -4.04 -1.80 -14.38
CA SER A 110 -4.55 -3.12 -14.81
C SER A 110 -5.37 -3.81 -13.72
N ASN A 111 -5.18 -3.44 -12.47
CA ASN A 111 -5.90 -3.96 -11.31
C ASN A 111 -5.82 -3.00 -10.12
N TYR A 112 -6.63 -3.26 -9.11
CA TYR A 112 -6.76 -2.39 -7.94
C TYR A 112 -5.50 -2.31 -7.03
N LEU A 113 -4.47 -3.10 -7.26
CA LEU A 113 -3.22 -3.03 -6.50
C LEU A 113 -2.26 -1.99 -7.07
N GLU A 114 -2.37 -1.68 -8.36
CA GLU A 114 -1.37 -0.83 -9.03
C GLU A 114 -1.42 0.63 -8.57
N TRP A 115 -2.59 1.16 -8.22
CA TRP A 115 -2.68 2.53 -7.71
C TRP A 115 -2.07 2.70 -6.31
N MET A 116 -1.83 1.61 -5.58
CA MET A 116 -1.25 1.62 -4.23
C MET A 116 0.15 0.99 -4.16
N ARG A 117 0.92 1.03 -5.24
CA ARG A 117 2.26 0.42 -5.31
C ARG A 117 3.23 0.92 -4.25
N SER A 118 3.18 2.19 -3.87
CA SER A 118 3.95 2.73 -2.75
C SER A 118 3.73 1.97 -1.43
N CYS A 119 2.55 1.36 -1.25
CA CYS A 119 2.27 0.49 -0.10
C CYS A 119 2.62 -0.98 -0.38
N THR A 120 2.22 -1.52 -1.54
CA THR A 120 2.36 -2.95 -1.84
C THR A 120 3.81 -3.36 -2.04
N ASP A 121 4.60 -2.52 -2.72
CA ASP A 121 6.01 -2.78 -3.00
C ASP A 121 6.86 -2.69 -1.71
N ILE A 122 6.48 -1.85 -0.75
CA ILE A 122 7.09 -1.83 0.59
C ILE A 122 6.63 -3.03 1.41
N SER A 123 5.33 -3.36 1.41
CA SER A 123 4.80 -4.47 2.21
C SER A 123 5.48 -5.80 1.91
N VAL A 124 5.82 -6.07 0.65
CA VAL A 124 6.46 -7.33 0.25
C VAL A 124 7.92 -7.45 0.71
N THR A 125 8.57 -6.32 1.02
CA THR A 125 9.94 -6.32 1.58
C THR A 125 10.00 -6.93 2.97
N GLY A 126 8.91 -6.83 3.75
CA GLY A 126 8.87 -7.23 5.15
C GLY A 126 9.47 -6.19 6.10
N CYS A 127 9.78 -5.00 5.61
CA CYS A 127 10.26 -3.88 6.42
C CYS A 127 9.11 -3.24 7.21
N PRO A 128 9.35 -2.78 8.45
CA PRO A 128 8.40 -1.97 9.17
C PRO A 128 8.23 -0.61 8.49
N ALA A 129 6.99 -0.11 8.49
CA ALA A 129 6.65 1.18 7.92
C ALA A 129 5.62 1.91 8.78
N ILE A 130 5.71 3.24 8.81
CA ILE A 130 4.74 4.13 9.46
C ILE A 130 4.31 5.21 8.47
N SER A 131 3.02 5.53 8.44
CA SER A 131 2.52 6.72 7.73
C SER A 131 2.23 7.83 8.73
N VAL A 132 2.81 8.98 8.48
CA VAL A 132 2.60 10.18 9.31
C VAL A 132 1.89 11.27 8.51
N PRO A 133 1.03 12.10 9.13
CA PRO A 133 0.37 13.21 8.46
C PRO A 133 1.40 14.28 8.11
N PHE A 134 1.61 14.55 6.82
CA PHE A 134 2.72 15.42 6.37
C PHE A 134 2.28 16.71 5.68
N GLY A 135 0.99 16.91 5.48
CA GLY A 135 0.47 18.13 4.87
C GLY A 135 -0.94 17.98 4.33
N PHE A 136 -1.29 18.97 3.54
CA PHE A 136 -2.56 19.01 2.81
C PHE A 136 -2.26 19.42 1.37
N ALA A 137 -2.98 18.83 0.43
CA ALA A 137 -2.88 19.15 -0.98
C ALA A 137 -4.24 19.65 -1.49
N PRO A 138 -4.26 20.66 -2.39
CA PRO A 138 -5.48 21.11 -3.01
C PRO A 138 -6.04 19.99 -3.92
N VAL A 139 -7.36 19.80 -3.91
CA VAL A 139 -8.05 18.96 -4.89
C VAL A 139 -8.66 19.86 -5.93
N ASP A 140 -8.27 19.68 -7.17
CA ASP A 140 -8.85 20.38 -8.31
C ASP A 140 -10.01 19.54 -8.89
N ASP A 141 -11.08 19.42 -8.11
CA ASP A 141 -12.29 18.69 -8.50
C ASP A 141 -13.41 19.60 -9.02
N GLY A 142 -13.10 20.89 -9.19
CA GLY A 142 -14.09 21.91 -9.58
C GLY A 142 -15.13 22.21 -8.50
N ALA A 143 -14.97 21.69 -7.29
CA ALA A 143 -15.83 22.04 -6.17
C ALA A 143 -15.52 23.47 -5.68
N ALA A 144 -16.54 24.26 -5.48
CA ALA A 144 -16.44 25.67 -5.14
C ALA A 144 -15.76 25.96 -3.78
N ASP A 145 -15.55 24.96 -2.96
CA ASP A 145 -15.04 25.09 -1.60
C ASP A 145 -13.56 24.71 -1.42
N GLY A 146 -12.86 24.27 -2.48
CA GLY A 146 -11.41 24.07 -2.52
C GLY A 146 -10.80 23.46 -1.24
N ALA A 147 -11.43 22.43 -0.69
CA ALA A 147 -10.97 21.85 0.57
C ALA A 147 -9.69 21.04 0.31
N ASP A 148 -8.58 21.47 0.92
CA ASP A 148 -7.36 20.68 0.92
C ASP A 148 -7.58 19.32 1.57
N VAL A 149 -7.05 18.27 0.97
CA VAL A 149 -7.09 16.89 1.49
C VAL A 149 -5.78 16.51 2.17
N PRO A 150 -5.83 15.68 3.23
CA PRO A 150 -4.62 15.27 3.92
C PRO A 150 -3.75 14.37 3.06
N VAL A 151 -2.44 14.56 3.16
CA VAL A 151 -1.43 13.68 2.54
C VAL A 151 -0.51 13.09 3.59
N GLY A 152 -0.07 11.85 3.35
CA GLY A 152 0.80 11.12 4.26
C GLY A 152 2.21 10.95 3.71
N LEU A 153 3.19 11.00 4.61
CA LEU A 153 4.55 10.55 4.37
C LEU A 153 4.72 9.15 4.95
N GLN A 154 5.16 8.21 4.14
CA GLN A 154 5.55 6.88 4.59
C GLN A 154 7.04 6.85 4.91
N LEU A 155 7.36 6.42 6.12
CA LEU A 155 8.73 6.16 6.57
C LEU A 155 8.91 4.66 6.73
N VAL A 156 10.01 4.13 6.20
CA VAL A 156 10.33 2.70 6.22
C VAL A 156 11.73 2.53 6.82
N ALA A 157 11.90 1.54 7.71
CA ALA A 157 13.18 1.21 8.30
C ALA A 157 13.56 -0.27 8.06
N ALA A 158 14.78 -0.63 8.37
CA ALA A 158 15.22 -2.03 8.33
C ALA A 158 14.38 -2.90 9.28
N PRO A 159 14.22 -4.21 9.00
CA PRO A 159 13.53 -5.13 9.90
C PRO A 159 14.10 -5.07 11.33
N GLY A 160 13.20 -5.00 12.33
CA GLY A 160 13.57 -4.86 13.75
C GLY A 160 13.84 -3.41 14.20
N HIS A 161 13.69 -2.42 13.33
CA HIS A 161 13.92 -1.00 13.65
C HIS A 161 12.59 -0.22 13.82
N GLU A 162 11.54 -0.85 14.30
CA GLU A 162 10.23 -0.21 14.56
C GLU A 162 10.37 0.97 15.53
N LEU A 163 11.24 0.84 16.55
CA LEU A 163 11.48 1.93 17.50
C LEU A 163 12.07 3.16 16.83
N LEU A 164 12.96 2.99 15.86
CA LEU A 164 13.52 4.12 15.09
C LEU A 164 12.41 4.90 14.38
N LEU A 165 11.44 4.21 13.76
CA LEU A 165 10.30 4.86 13.10
C LEU A 165 9.48 5.70 14.08
N LEU A 166 9.22 5.17 15.28
CA LEU A 166 8.49 5.92 16.31
C LEU A 166 9.28 7.12 16.81
N GLN A 167 10.58 7.01 16.99
CA GLN A 167 11.47 8.10 17.39
C GLN A 167 11.51 9.20 16.33
N VAL A 168 11.63 8.84 15.06
CA VAL A 168 11.63 9.81 13.95
C VAL A 168 10.26 10.49 13.83
N ALA A 169 9.16 9.74 13.90
CA ALA A 169 7.82 10.32 13.89
C ALA A 169 7.61 11.30 15.05
N HIS A 170 8.10 10.95 16.25
CA HIS A 170 8.05 11.84 17.42
C HIS A 170 8.89 13.12 17.23
N ALA A 171 10.09 13.00 16.67
CA ALA A 171 10.93 14.15 16.38
C ALA A 171 10.28 15.07 15.34
N LEU A 172 9.74 14.52 14.25
CA LEU A 172 9.01 15.27 13.24
C LEU A 172 7.80 16.02 13.82
N ASP A 173 7.09 15.42 14.76
CA ASP A 173 5.98 16.06 15.46
C ASP A 173 6.46 17.21 16.36
N GLY A 174 7.52 16.98 17.12
CA GLY A 174 8.14 17.99 18.01
C GLY A 174 8.70 19.21 17.27
N ASP A 175 9.25 19.01 16.07
CA ASP A 175 9.78 20.07 15.21
C ASP A 175 8.70 20.76 14.34
N GLY A 176 7.44 20.37 14.48
CA GLY A 176 6.32 20.97 13.76
C GLY A 176 6.19 20.58 12.28
N TRP A 177 6.87 19.51 11.84
CA TRP A 177 6.76 19.02 10.46
C TRP A 177 5.45 18.27 10.19
N LEU A 178 4.83 17.69 11.25
CA LEU A 178 3.57 16.99 11.09
C LEU A 178 2.39 17.96 11.13
N THR A 179 1.58 17.93 10.09
CA THR A 179 0.42 18.82 9.96
C THR A 179 -0.84 18.09 10.41
N ARG A 180 -1.50 18.62 11.46
CA ARG A 180 -2.75 18.07 11.99
C ARG A 180 -3.85 19.10 11.88
N ARG A 181 -5.03 18.65 11.45
CA ARG A 181 -6.29 19.37 11.64
C ARG A 181 -7.17 18.55 12.59
N ALA A 182 -7.84 19.23 13.51
CA ALA A 182 -8.87 18.56 14.32
C ALA A 182 -9.93 17.97 13.39
N PRO A 183 -10.47 16.78 13.69
CA PRO A 183 -11.62 16.26 12.97
C PRO A 183 -12.73 17.34 12.98
N VAL A 184 -13.35 17.56 11.84
CA VAL A 184 -14.54 18.42 11.80
C VAL A 184 -15.60 17.70 12.60
N ASP A 185 -16.12 18.35 13.66
CA ASP A 185 -17.23 17.83 14.45
C ASP A 185 -18.48 17.71 13.54
N THR A 186 -18.66 16.51 12.97
CA THR A 186 -19.85 16.16 12.17
C THR A 186 -21.08 15.89 13.04
N VAL A 187 -21.03 16.13 14.35
CA VAL A 187 -22.09 15.83 15.34
C VAL A 187 -22.87 17.07 15.76
N ALA A 188 -22.84 18.14 15.01
CA ALA A 188 -23.70 19.29 15.26
C ALA A 188 -24.67 19.50 14.09
N ARG A 189 -25.62 18.55 13.89
CA ARG A 189 -26.92 18.84 13.25
C ARG A 189 -27.97 17.81 13.66
#